data_f0c5210764e7576b768b3f52262be7ca
#
_entry.id   f0c5210764e7576b768b3f52262be7ca
#
_cell.length_a   1.000
_cell.length_b   1.000
_cell.length_c   1.000
_cell.angle_alpha   90.00
_cell.angle_beta   90.00
_cell.angle_gamma   90.00
#
_symmetry.space_group_name_H-M   'P 1'
#
loop_
_entity.id
_entity.type
_entity.pdbx_description
1 polymer ?
#
loop_
_entity_poly.entity_id
_entity_poly.type
_entity_poly.pdbx_seq_one_letter_code
_entity_poly.pdbx_strand_id
1 'polypeptide(L)'
;MAIADRYTRLGGNLRYKARVASVIVENHRAVGVHCEDGTVVRADTVVSCADGHTTIFKMLDGRFVDKKIRYLYEHCLPFPALIQVSLGIKKVFPNAPHTLNLPAPQSLRVDDQTQLQRLDVETFGSDSALCPEGTTVITVRMPTSYEFWTNLKKNDLNRYRAEKKAVTQEIIAILNRRFPGLAENLDRSDIATPATFVRYTGNWQGSYEGWLPTPRILGRRIPYTLPGLKDFYMAGHWVVAGGGLPSAAISGRYAAQFICASKGKHFAASKP
;
A
#
# COMPACT_ATOMS: atom_id res chain seq x y z
N MET A 1 6.05 11.20 -10.88
CA MET A 1 5.64 12.08 -12.00
C MET A 1 5.96 11.45 -13.36
N ALA A 2 7.13 10.89 -13.63
CA ALA A 2 7.49 10.35 -14.97
C ALA A 2 6.46 9.39 -15.62
N ILE A 3 5.85 8.49 -14.85
CA ILE A 3 4.82 7.55 -15.37
C ILE A 3 3.53 8.29 -15.73
N ALA A 4 3.07 9.19 -14.87
CA ALA A 4 1.87 9.99 -15.11
C ALA A 4 2.03 10.90 -16.34
N ASP A 5 3.18 11.58 -16.44
CA ASP A 5 3.50 12.45 -17.57
C ASP A 5 3.57 11.66 -18.89
N ARG A 6 4.17 10.46 -18.87
CA ARG A 6 4.17 9.58 -20.04
C ARG A 6 2.77 9.13 -20.42
N TYR A 7 1.94 8.75 -19.44
CA TYR A 7 0.56 8.33 -19.68
C TYR A 7 -0.25 9.46 -20.34
N THR A 8 -0.13 10.68 -19.83
CA THR A 8 -0.83 11.85 -20.40
C THR A 8 -0.32 12.19 -21.81
N ARG A 9 1.00 12.12 -22.06
CA ARG A 9 1.56 12.32 -23.41
C ARG A 9 1.10 11.27 -24.42
N LEU A 10 0.73 10.08 -23.96
CA LEU A 10 0.15 9.03 -24.80
C LEU A 10 -1.38 9.18 -24.99
N GLY A 11 -1.97 10.29 -24.56
CA GLY A 11 -3.40 10.58 -24.69
C GLY A 11 -4.24 10.05 -23.52
N GLY A 12 -3.63 9.55 -22.46
CA GLY A 12 -4.34 9.13 -21.26
C GLY A 12 -4.85 10.31 -20.45
N ASN A 13 -5.99 10.14 -19.81
CA ASN A 13 -6.60 11.14 -18.92
C ASN A 13 -6.49 10.70 -17.46
N LEU A 14 -5.94 11.56 -16.58
CA LEU A 14 -5.82 11.36 -15.16
C LEU A 14 -6.85 12.21 -14.42
N ARG A 15 -7.72 11.55 -13.66
CA ARG A 15 -8.69 12.20 -12.79
C ARG A 15 -8.35 11.92 -11.33
N TYR A 16 -7.93 12.94 -10.61
CA TYR A 16 -7.66 12.89 -9.19
C TYR A 16 -8.91 13.14 -8.36
N LYS A 17 -8.91 12.74 -7.10
CA LYS A 17 -10.04 12.90 -6.16
C LYS A 17 -11.35 12.27 -6.66
N ALA A 18 -11.25 11.27 -7.53
CA ALA A 18 -12.36 10.54 -8.12
C ALA A 18 -12.40 9.11 -7.55
N ARG A 19 -12.95 8.96 -6.35
CA ARG A 19 -13.05 7.65 -5.69
C ARG A 19 -14.13 6.84 -6.35
N VAL A 20 -13.78 5.64 -6.82
CA VAL A 20 -14.71 4.68 -7.41
C VAL A 20 -15.47 3.96 -6.30
N ALA A 21 -16.80 4.03 -6.34
CA ALA A 21 -17.70 3.36 -5.41
C ALA A 21 -18.03 1.94 -5.88
N SER A 22 -18.32 1.76 -7.19
CA SER A 22 -18.71 0.46 -7.75
C SER A 22 -18.31 0.33 -9.22
N VAL A 23 -18.23 -0.93 -9.68
CA VAL A 23 -18.10 -1.29 -11.09
C VAL A 23 -19.49 -1.50 -11.68
N ILE A 24 -19.77 -0.86 -12.80
CA ILE A 24 -21.03 -1.03 -13.54
C ILE A 24 -20.95 -2.32 -14.35
N VAL A 25 -21.89 -3.23 -14.09
CA VAL A 25 -21.94 -4.51 -14.79
C VAL A 25 -23.30 -4.70 -15.46
N GLU A 26 -23.27 -4.91 -16.77
CA GLU A 26 -24.45 -5.20 -17.61
C GLU A 26 -24.21 -6.51 -18.36
N ASN A 27 -25.15 -7.43 -18.30
CA ASN A 27 -25.07 -8.73 -18.99
C ASN A 27 -23.73 -9.47 -18.76
N HIS A 28 -23.30 -9.56 -17.51
CA HIS A 28 -22.02 -10.16 -17.11
C HIS A 28 -20.78 -9.50 -17.74
N ARG A 29 -20.85 -8.22 -18.10
CA ARG A 29 -19.75 -7.43 -18.67
C ARG A 29 -19.54 -6.16 -17.86
N ALA A 30 -18.29 -5.85 -17.52
CA ALA A 30 -17.95 -4.55 -16.96
C ALA A 30 -18.01 -3.47 -18.06
N VAL A 31 -18.83 -2.45 -17.85
CA VAL A 31 -19.10 -1.39 -18.84
C VAL A 31 -18.77 0.01 -18.31
N GLY A 32 -18.14 0.10 -17.16
CA GLY A 32 -17.74 1.38 -16.56
C GLY A 32 -17.65 1.33 -15.04
N VAL A 33 -17.56 2.50 -14.45
CA VAL A 33 -17.50 2.69 -13.00
C VAL A 33 -18.40 3.81 -12.55
N HIS A 34 -18.87 3.73 -11.30
CA HIS A 34 -19.60 4.74 -10.60
C HIS A 34 -18.72 5.34 -9.50
N CYS A 35 -18.52 6.65 -9.48
CA CYS A 35 -17.73 7.33 -8.46
C CYS A 35 -18.61 7.79 -7.27
N GLU A 36 -17.99 8.00 -6.10
CA GLU A 36 -18.70 8.49 -4.90
C GLU A 36 -19.34 9.88 -5.09
N ASP A 37 -18.81 10.71 -5.99
CA ASP A 37 -19.35 12.02 -6.33
C ASP A 37 -20.56 11.98 -7.30
N GLY A 38 -21.08 10.79 -7.60
CA GLY A 38 -22.17 10.55 -8.54
C GLY A 38 -21.75 10.50 -10.01
N THR A 39 -20.47 10.73 -10.32
CA THR A 39 -19.99 10.64 -11.72
C THR A 39 -20.02 9.21 -12.21
N VAL A 40 -20.51 9.01 -13.43
CA VAL A 40 -20.47 7.75 -14.16
C VAL A 40 -19.45 7.85 -15.30
N VAL A 41 -18.53 6.90 -15.36
CA VAL A 41 -17.56 6.77 -16.45
C VAL A 41 -17.82 5.44 -17.17
N ARG A 42 -18.23 5.51 -18.44
CA ARG A 42 -18.42 4.34 -19.31
C ARG A 42 -17.11 3.96 -20.01
N ALA A 43 -16.88 2.66 -20.20
CA ALA A 43 -15.69 2.13 -20.86
C ALA A 43 -15.93 0.72 -21.41
N ASP A 44 -15.21 0.36 -22.46
CA ASP A 44 -15.24 -1.00 -23.06
C ASP A 44 -14.49 -2.04 -22.23
N THR A 45 -13.65 -1.59 -21.31
CA THR A 45 -12.84 -2.44 -20.43
C THR A 45 -12.56 -1.70 -19.13
N VAL A 46 -12.67 -2.40 -18.02
CA VAL A 46 -12.35 -1.88 -16.68
C VAL A 46 -11.15 -2.64 -16.11
N VAL A 47 -10.15 -1.92 -15.64
CA VAL A 47 -9.00 -2.48 -14.92
C VAL A 47 -8.97 -1.92 -13.51
N SER A 48 -9.11 -2.76 -12.50
CA SER A 48 -8.96 -2.36 -11.11
C SER A 48 -7.51 -2.57 -10.66
N CYS A 49 -6.84 -1.48 -10.29
CA CYS A 49 -5.55 -1.50 -9.61
C CYS A 49 -5.70 -1.19 -8.10
N ALA A 50 -6.94 -1.15 -7.60
CA ALA A 50 -7.25 -0.91 -6.21
C ALA A 50 -7.05 -2.18 -5.36
N ASP A 51 -7.33 -2.05 -4.07
CA ASP A 51 -7.33 -3.18 -3.14
C ASP A 51 -8.24 -4.33 -3.65
N GLY A 52 -7.71 -5.56 -3.61
CA GLY A 52 -8.40 -6.71 -4.17
C GLY A 52 -9.67 -7.06 -3.42
N HIS A 53 -9.66 -6.99 -2.08
CA HIS A 53 -10.85 -7.26 -1.27
C HIS A 53 -11.93 -6.20 -1.52
N THR A 54 -11.58 -4.92 -1.52
CA THR A 54 -12.50 -3.83 -1.82
C THR A 54 -13.07 -3.96 -3.24
N THR A 55 -12.24 -4.28 -4.22
CA THR A 55 -12.68 -4.49 -5.60
C THR A 55 -13.72 -5.61 -5.71
N ILE A 56 -13.41 -6.77 -5.13
CA ILE A 56 -14.24 -7.97 -5.29
C ILE A 56 -15.51 -7.89 -4.41
N PHE A 57 -15.35 -7.57 -3.13
CA PHE A 57 -16.44 -7.70 -2.16
C PHE A 57 -17.24 -6.42 -1.93
N LYS A 58 -16.71 -5.24 -2.29
CA LYS A 58 -17.44 -3.96 -2.18
C LYS A 58 -17.85 -3.43 -3.55
N MET A 59 -16.88 -3.16 -4.47
CA MET A 59 -17.21 -2.57 -5.76
C MET A 59 -18.01 -3.50 -6.69
N LEU A 60 -17.92 -4.82 -6.50
CA LEU A 60 -18.63 -5.86 -7.25
C LEU A 60 -19.60 -6.67 -6.41
N ASP A 61 -19.82 -6.31 -5.12
CA ASP A 61 -20.74 -6.95 -4.17
C ASP A 61 -20.53 -8.46 -4.01
N GLY A 62 -19.31 -8.97 -4.23
CA GLY A 62 -18.99 -10.41 -4.14
C GLY A 62 -19.68 -11.30 -5.18
N ARG A 63 -20.28 -10.73 -6.22
CA ARG A 63 -21.08 -11.48 -7.23
C ARG A 63 -20.27 -12.44 -8.09
N PHE A 64 -18.96 -12.24 -8.20
CA PHE A 64 -18.07 -12.98 -9.09
C PHE A 64 -16.98 -13.74 -8.32
N VAL A 65 -17.37 -14.40 -7.23
CA VAL A 65 -16.47 -15.13 -6.33
C VAL A 65 -16.68 -16.64 -6.50
N ASP A 66 -15.61 -17.35 -6.90
CA ASP A 66 -15.57 -18.82 -6.89
C ASP A 66 -14.88 -19.37 -5.64
N LYS A 67 -14.77 -20.71 -5.56
CA LYS A 67 -14.08 -21.40 -4.46
C LYS A 67 -12.60 -21.01 -4.35
N LYS A 68 -11.93 -20.66 -5.47
CA LYS A 68 -10.49 -20.30 -5.47
C LYS A 68 -10.30 -18.90 -4.89
N ILE A 69 -11.12 -17.94 -5.29
CA ILE A 69 -11.10 -16.58 -4.76
C ILE A 69 -11.45 -16.59 -3.27
N ARG A 70 -12.51 -17.34 -2.89
CA ARG A 70 -12.89 -17.50 -1.48
C ARG A 70 -11.74 -18.04 -0.65
N TYR A 71 -11.08 -19.12 -1.13
CA TYR A 71 -9.92 -19.71 -0.46
C TYR A 71 -8.79 -18.69 -0.22
N LEU A 72 -8.50 -17.81 -1.20
CA LEU A 72 -7.45 -16.80 -1.03
C LEU A 72 -7.75 -15.88 0.17
N TYR A 73 -8.97 -15.36 0.27
CA TYR A 73 -9.34 -14.41 1.32
C TYR A 73 -9.63 -15.06 2.68
N GLU A 74 -9.94 -16.35 2.73
CA GLU A 74 -10.18 -17.10 3.97
C GLU A 74 -8.92 -17.73 4.55
N HIS A 75 -7.92 -18.08 3.72
CA HIS A 75 -6.78 -18.93 4.14
C HIS A 75 -5.40 -18.39 3.81
N CYS A 76 -5.27 -17.38 2.93
CA CYS A 76 -4.00 -16.74 2.64
C CYS A 76 -3.88 -15.42 3.42
N LEU A 77 -2.67 -15.09 3.81
CA LEU A 77 -2.40 -13.90 4.60
C LEU A 77 -1.97 -12.74 3.71
N PRO A 78 -2.46 -11.52 3.94
CA PRO A 78 -1.83 -10.32 3.42
C PRO A 78 -0.52 -10.03 4.16
N PHE A 79 0.31 -9.15 3.64
CA PHE A 79 1.39 -8.58 4.42
C PHE A 79 0.83 -7.94 5.70
N PRO A 80 1.57 -8.00 6.82
CA PRO A 80 1.08 -7.48 8.08
C PRO A 80 0.81 -5.97 8.01
N ALA A 81 -0.07 -5.50 8.85
CA ALA A 81 -0.21 -4.08 9.08
C ALA A 81 1.05 -3.53 9.78
N LEU A 82 1.39 -2.28 9.53
CA LEU A 82 2.54 -1.65 10.14
C LEU A 82 2.26 -0.22 10.60
N ILE A 83 3.09 0.21 11.54
CA ILE A 83 3.30 1.61 11.89
C ILE A 83 4.56 2.10 11.18
N GLN A 84 4.52 3.29 10.64
CA GLN A 84 5.69 4.00 10.14
C GLN A 84 5.85 5.33 10.84
N VAL A 85 7.00 5.52 11.50
CA VAL A 85 7.42 6.82 12.03
C VAL A 85 8.40 7.43 11.05
N SER A 86 8.14 8.68 10.64
CA SER A 86 8.99 9.44 9.73
C SER A 86 9.44 10.73 10.39
N LEU A 87 10.75 10.98 10.40
CA LEU A 87 11.37 12.11 11.05
C LEU A 87 12.16 12.94 10.03
N GLY A 88 11.90 14.24 9.96
CA GLY A 88 12.71 15.21 9.24
C GLY A 88 13.62 15.95 10.21
N ILE A 89 14.93 15.94 9.96
CA ILE A 89 15.96 16.41 10.90
C ILE A 89 16.84 17.44 10.19
N LYS A 90 17.00 18.62 10.77
CA LYS A 90 17.86 19.72 10.29
C LYS A 90 19.34 19.47 10.67
N LYS A 91 19.82 18.27 10.38
CA LYS A 91 21.20 17.84 10.61
C LYS A 91 21.55 16.72 9.66
N VAL A 92 22.78 16.71 9.16
CA VAL A 92 23.32 15.60 8.37
C VAL A 92 24.05 14.63 9.30
N PHE A 93 23.86 13.33 9.05
CA PHE A 93 24.61 12.25 9.69
C PHE A 93 25.45 11.54 8.61
N PRO A 94 26.67 12.06 8.31
CA PRO A 94 27.44 11.68 7.12
C PRO A 94 27.82 10.19 7.08
N ASN A 95 27.93 9.54 8.23
CA ASN A 95 28.29 8.13 8.35
C ASN A 95 27.07 7.24 8.65
N ALA A 96 25.86 7.75 8.49
CA ALA A 96 24.65 6.94 8.67
C ALA A 96 24.50 5.99 7.49
N PRO A 97 24.46 4.66 7.72
CA PRO A 97 24.14 3.73 6.65
C PRO A 97 22.70 3.93 6.22
N HIS A 98 22.39 3.69 4.93
CA HIS A 98 21.04 3.83 4.40
C HIS A 98 20.03 2.95 5.12
N THR A 99 20.41 1.72 5.48
CA THR A 99 19.57 0.78 6.21
C THR A 99 20.26 0.31 7.48
N LEU A 100 19.53 0.33 8.58
CA LEU A 100 19.97 -0.13 9.90
C LEU A 100 18.93 -1.08 10.47
N ASN A 101 19.41 -2.07 11.19
CA ASN A 101 18.56 -2.92 12.01
C ASN A 101 19.03 -2.80 13.46
N LEU A 102 18.25 -2.10 14.29
CA LEU A 102 18.60 -1.81 15.69
C LEU A 102 17.86 -2.76 16.63
N PRO A 103 18.45 -3.17 17.78
CA PRO A 103 17.72 -3.87 18.82
C PRO A 103 16.57 -2.98 19.33
N ALA A 104 15.38 -3.54 19.47
CA ALA A 104 14.26 -2.86 20.11
C ALA A 104 14.37 -3.05 21.62
N PRO A 105 14.24 -1.99 22.44
CA PRO A 105 14.13 -2.15 23.90
C PRO A 105 12.83 -2.87 24.25
N GLN A 106 12.85 -3.65 25.32
CA GLN A 106 11.65 -4.39 25.80
C GLN A 106 10.49 -3.46 26.20
N SER A 107 10.79 -2.22 26.55
CA SER A 107 9.80 -1.20 26.88
C SER A 107 8.99 -0.68 25.69
N LEU A 108 9.53 -0.80 24.47
CA LEU A 108 8.88 -0.29 23.27
C LEU A 108 7.60 -1.07 22.96
N ARG A 109 6.48 -0.40 23.13
CA ARG A 109 5.14 -0.93 22.82
C ARG A 109 4.55 -0.15 21.66
N VAL A 110 4.17 -0.88 20.62
CA VAL A 110 3.50 -0.31 19.42
C VAL A 110 2.00 -0.60 19.39
N ASP A 111 1.55 -1.55 20.20
CA ASP A 111 0.15 -1.93 20.48
C ASP A 111 0.10 -2.78 21.75
N ASP A 112 -1.01 -3.46 22.00
CA ASP A 112 -1.24 -4.26 23.22
C ASP A 112 -0.66 -5.69 23.16
N GLN A 113 -0.21 -6.15 21.99
CA GLN A 113 0.20 -7.55 21.79
C GLN A 113 1.56 -7.71 21.13
N THR A 114 1.95 -6.76 20.26
CA THR A 114 3.16 -6.90 19.46
C THR A 114 4.42 -6.62 20.27
N GLN A 115 5.29 -7.61 20.39
CA GLN A 115 6.63 -7.46 20.93
C GLN A 115 7.65 -7.36 19.81
N LEU A 116 8.38 -6.26 19.77
CA LEU A 116 9.42 -6.01 18.78
C LEU A 116 10.77 -6.45 19.34
N GLN A 117 11.52 -7.21 18.55
CA GLN A 117 12.90 -7.54 18.86
C GLN A 117 13.88 -6.57 18.21
N ARG A 118 13.51 -6.01 17.06
CA ARG A 118 14.36 -5.16 16.23
C ARG A 118 13.53 -4.06 15.57
N LEU A 119 14.22 -2.97 15.22
CA LEU A 119 13.68 -1.84 14.46
C LEU A 119 14.37 -1.78 13.11
N ASP A 120 13.57 -1.75 12.06
CA ASP A 120 14.06 -1.47 10.71
C ASP A 120 14.04 0.03 10.47
N VAL A 121 15.24 0.60 10.31
CA VAL A 121 15.47 2.03 10.17
C VAL A 121 16.07 2.31 8.81
N GLU A 122 15.51 3.25 8.07
CA GLU A 122 16.04 3.76 6.81
C GLU A 122 16.41 5.23 6.96
N THR A 123 17.59 5.60 6.47
CA THR A 123 18.09 6.99 6.49
C THR A 123 18.30 7.50 5.06
N PHE A 124 17.82 8.72 4.81
CA PHE A 124 17.91 9.40 3.52
C PHE A 124 18.56 10.77 3.77
N GLY A 125 19.87 10.84 3.72
CA GLY A 125 20.59 12.08 3.99
C GLY A 125 21.56 12.50 2.90
N SER A 126 21.93 11.57 2.02
CA SER A 126 22.86 11.81 0.91
C SER A 126 22.16 11.95 -0.45
N ASP A 127 20.87 11.68 -0.53
CA ASP A 127 20.08 11.76 -1.76
C ASP A 127 19.25 13.05 -1.75
N SER A 128 19.71 14.04 -2.48
CA SER A 128 19.03 15.33 -2.62
C SER A 128 17.64 15.26 -3.27
N ALA A 129 17.33 14.16 -3.95
CA ALA A 129 16.00 13.93 -4.51
C ALA A 129 14.95 13.57 -3.45
N LEU A 130 15.39 13.05 -2.29
CA LEU A 130 14.51 12.57 -1.21
C LEU A 130 14.45 13.50 -0.01
N CYS A 131 15.45 14.37 0.19
CA CYS A 131 15.44 15.36 1.27
C CYS A 131 16.19 16.63 0.86
N PRO A 132 15.88 17.80 1.47
CA PRO A 132 16.59 19.03 1.25
C PRO A 132 18.05 18.92 1.69
N GLU A 133 18.93 19.70 1.06
CA GLU A 133 20.33 19.79 1.44
C GLU A 133 20.49 20.18 2.93
N GLY A 134 21.48 19.63 3.59
CA GLY A 134 21.72 19.88 5.02
C GLY A 134 20.77 19.16 5.98
N THR A 135 19.87 18.33 5.46
CA THR A 135 18.87 17.61 6.27
C THR A 135 19.03 16.09 6.17
N THR A 136 18.36 15.37 7.04
CA THR A 136 18.22 13.91 6.99
C THR A 136 16.77 13.54 7.22
N VAL A 137 16.25 12.60 6.44
CA VAL A 137 14.97 11.92 6.72
C VAL A 137 15.27 10.54 7.27
N ILE A 138 14.61 10.18 8.37
CA ILE A 138 14.71 8.84 8.95
C ILE A 138 13.30 8.24 9.00
N THR A 139 13.16 7.02 8.54
CA THR A 139 11.92 6.25 8.66
C THR A 139 12.15 4.98 9.47
N VAL A 140 11.19 4.66 10.34
CA VAL A 140 11.17 3.42 11.12
C VAL A 140 9.87 2.70 10.84
N ARG A 141 9.94 1.46 10.41
CA ARG A 141 8.76 0.62 10.16
C ARG A 141 8.71 -0.53 11.17
N MET A 142 7.54 -0.73 11.74
CA MET A 142 7.30 -1.72 12.80
C MET A 142 5.99 -2.45 12.52
N PRO A 143 5.97 -3.80 12.53
CA PRO A 143 4.70 -4.54 12.49
C PRO A 143 3.83 -4.19 13.71
N THR A 144 2.51 -4.23 13.52
CA THR A 144 1.57 -3.89 14.57
C THR A 144 0.19 -4.50 14.32
N SER A 145 -0.69 -4.52 15.33
CA SER A 145 -2.08 -4.96 15.20
C SER A 145 -2.93 -3.95 14.43
N TYR A 146 -3.56 -4.43 13.35
CA TYR A 146 -4.56 -3.67 12.60
C TYR A 146 -5.77 -3.32 13.47
N GLU A 147 -6.28 -4.30 14.19
CA GLU A 147 -7.48 -4.19 15.04
C GLU A 147 -7.28 -3.16 16.15
N PHE A 148 -6.13 -3.20 16.83
CA PHE A 148 -5.80 -2.24 17.88
C PHE A 148 -5.95 -0.79 17.39
N TRP A 149 -5.25 -0.44 16.32
CA TRP A 149 -5.21 0.94 15.82
C TRP A 149 -6.52 1.41 15.20
N THR A 150 -7.25 0.51 14.52
CA THR A 150 -8.53 0.87 13.89
C THR A 150 -9.65 1.00 14.92
N ASN A 151 -9.69 0.09 15.91
CA ASN A 151 -10.64 0.17 17.00
C ASN A 151 -10.39 1.39 17.87
N LEU A 152 -9.13 1.66 18.20
CA LEU A 152 -8.75 2.82 18.98
C LEU A 152 -9.15 4.13 18.28
N LYS A 153 -8.85 4.24 16.98
CA LYS A 153 -9.26 5.41 16.19
C LYS A 153 -10.77 5.62 16.14
N LYS A 154 -11.53 4.52 16.08
CA LYS A 154 -12.99 4.54 15.98
C LYS A 154 -13.64 4.91 17.32
N ASN A 155 -13.14 4.37 18.41
CA ASN A 155 -13.82 4.38 19.71
C ASN A 155 -13.23 5.40 20.69
N ASP A 156 -11.93 5.73 20.60
CA ASP A 156 -11.24 6.68 21.47
C ASP A 156 -10.16 7.46 20.73
N LEU A 157 -10.56 8.54 20.10
CA LEU A 157 -9.66 9.39 19.32
C LEU A 157 -8.58 10.07 20.18
N ASN A 158 -8.86 10.36 21.43
CA ASN A 158 -7.88 10.99 22.32
C ASN A 158 -6.78 10.01 22.69
N ARG A 159 -7.14 8.80 23.09
CA ARG A 159 -6.17 7.74 23.33
C ARG A 159 -5.40 7.37 22.06
N TYR A 160 -6.06 7.29 20.90
CA TYR A 160 -5.38 7.08 19.62
C TYR A 160 -4.26 8.11 19.36
N ARG A 161 -4.52 9.39 19.64
CA ARG A 161 -3.52 10.46 19.51
C ARG A 161 -2.41 10.34 20.53
N ALA A 162 -2.74 9.99 21.78
CA ALA A 162 -1.77 9.79 22.84
C ALA A 162 -0.82 8.64 22.56
N GLU A 163 -1.33 7.48 22.13
CA GLU A 163 -0.52 6.31 21.74
C GLU A 163 0.42 6.64 20.56
N LYS A 164 -0.07 7.33 19.53
CA LYS A 164 0.78 7.81 18.44
C LYS A 164 1.93 8.66 18.94
N LYS A 165 1.64 9.60 19.85
CA LYS A 165 2.66 10.48 20.43
C LYS A 165 3.69 9.69 21.24
N ALA A 166 3.23 8.75 22.08
CA ALA A 166 4.09 7.92 22.92
C ALA A 166 5.05 7.09 22.08
N VAL A 167 4.55 6.38 21.06
CA VAL A 167 5.41 5.61 20.12
C VAL A 167 6.43 6.51 19.44
N THR A 168 6.00 7.68 18.95
CA THR A 168 6.93 8.62 18.28
C THR A 168 8.03 9.10 19.21
N GLN A 169 7.70 9.46 20.45
CA GLN A 169 8.68 9.94 21.44
C GLN A 169 9.68 8.85 21.82
N GLU A 170 9.23 7.61 21.97
CA GLU A 170 10.13 6.49 22.28
C GLU A 170 11.07 6.19 21.11
N ILE A 171 10.60 6.22 19.86
CA ILE A 171 11.44 6.08 18.68
C ILE A 171 12.47 7.20 18.59
N ILE A 172 12.09 8.46 18.84
CA ILE A 172 13.03 9.58 18.89
C ILE A 172 14.11 9.34 19.97
N ALA A 173 13.74 8.88 21.15
CA ALA A 173 14.69 8.60 22.24
C ALA A 173 15.67 7.46 21.86
N ILE A 174 15.20 6.40 21.22
CA ILE A 174 16.03 5.29 20.75
C ILE A 174 17.02 5.80 19.67
N LEU A 175 16.50 6.54 18.68
CA LEU A 175 17.31 7.04 17.57
C LEU A 175 18.29 8.11 18.03
N ASN A 176 17.96 8.95 19.01
CA ASN A 176 18.88 9.97 19.53
C ASN A 176 20.12 9.35 20.20
N ARG A 177 20.00 8.15 20.80
CA ARG A 177 21.16 7.40 21.31
C ARG A 177 22.08 6.94 20.19
N ARG A 178 21.54 6.59 19.02
CA ARG A 178 22.30 6.13 17.85
C ARG A 178 22.81 7.29 16.99
N PHE A 179 22.06 8.36 16.93
CA PHE A 179 22.33 9.59 16.17
C PHE A 179 22.29 10.81 17.11
N PRO A 180 23.36 11.06 17.86
CA PRO A 180 23.41 12.17 18.84
C PRO A 180 23.08 13.52 18.19
N GLY A 181 22.18 14.26 18.83
CA GLY A 181 21.70 15.54 18.33
C GLY A 181 20.47 15.42 17.39
N LEU A 182 19.89 14.22 17.24
CA LEU A 182 18.69 14.05 16.44
C LEU A 182 17.50 14.79 17.06
N ALA A 183 17.30 14.63 18.36
CA ALA A 183 16.13 15.20 19.06
C ALA A 183 16.15 16.73 19.04
N GLU A 184 17.32 17.34 19.23
CA GLU A 184 17.52 18.79 19.25
C GLU A 184 17.35 19.43 17.88
N ASN A 185 17.57 18.66 16.79
CA ASN A 185 17.47 19.12 15.42
C ASN A 185 16.21 18.59 14.71
N LEU A 186 15.27 18.02 15.45
CA LEU A 186 14.02 17.53 14.89
C LEU A 186 13.16 18.69 14.36
N ASP A 187 12.86 18.69 13.07
CA ASP A 187 11.99 19.70 12.44
C ASP A 187 10.56 19.20 12.27
N ARG A 188 10.39 17.95 11.84
CA ARG A 188 9.10 17.34 11.57
C ARG A 188 9.06 15.89 12.03
N SER A 189 7.91 15.48 12.52
CA SER A 189 7.60 14.07 12.77
C SER A 189 6.21 13.72 12.26
N ASP A 190 6.08 12.58 11.64
CA ASP A 190 4.80 11.99 11.27
C ASP A 190 4.76 10.52 11.66
N ILE A 191 3.57 10.04 11.99
CA ILE A 191 3.34 8.63 12.28
C ILE A 191 2.08 8.13 11.54
N ALA A 192 2.30 7.23 10.60
CA ALA A 192 1.25 6.50 9.91
C ALA A 192 0.95 5.18 10.64
N THR A 193 -0.30 4.96 10.98
CA THR A 193 -0.81 3.72 11.59
C THR A 193 -1.58 2.91 10.54
N PRO A 194 -1.98 1.65 10.82
CA PRO A 194 -2.85 0.89 9.92
C PRO A 194 -4.11 1.65 9.50
N ALA A 195 -4.70 2.43 10.41
CA ALA A 195 -5.85 3.28 10.09
C ALA A 195 -5.51 4.43 9.10
N THR A 196 -4.25 4.85 9.04
CA THR A 196 -3.76 5.81 8.05
C THR A 196 -3.63 5.13 6.69
N PHE A 197 -3.02 3.94 6.65
CA PHE A 197 -2.90 3.17 5.40
C PHE A 197 -4.26 2.88 4.79
N VAL A 198 -5.23 2.36 5.56
CA VAL A 198 -6.61 2.13 5.07
C VAL A 198 -7.23 3.40 4.52
N ARG A 199 -7.07 4.54 5.21
CA ARG A 199 -7.65 5.82 4.75
C ARG A 199 -7.16 6.22 3.36
N TYR A 200 -5.87 6.02 3.07
CA TYR A 200 -5.26 6.49 1.83
C TYR A 200 -5.26 5.45 0.70
N THR A 201 -5.16 4.18 1.03
CA THR A 201 -5.00 3.10 0.05
C THR A 201 -6.23 2.19 -0.08
N GLY A 202 -7.08 2.13 0.95
CA GLY A 202 -8.17 1.17 1.03
C GLY A 202 -7.70 -0.27 1.27
N ASN A 203 -6.41 -0.52 1.46
CA ASN A 203 -5.85 -1.86 1.55
C ASN A 203 -6.46 -2.67 2.70
N TRP A 204 -6.85 -3.89 2.36
CA TRP A 204 -7.47 -4.85 3.26
C TRP A 204 -6.60 -5.13 4.48
N GLN A 205 -7.22 -5.08 5.66
CA GLN A 205 -6.55 -5.25 6.96
C GLN A 205 -5.35 -4.31 7.18
N GLY A 206 -5.34 -3.13 6.54
CA GLY A 206 -4.26 -2.17 6.70
C GLY A 206 -2.90 -2.65 6.18
N SER A 207 -2.90 -3.70 5.38
CA SER A 207 -1.68 -4.25 4.76
C SER A 207 -0.96 -3.17 3.96
N TYR A 208 0.35 -3.10 4.07
CA TYR A 208 1.16 -2.17 3.28
C TYR A 208 1.42 -2.67 1.85
N GLU A 209 1.21 -3.97 1.62
CA GLU A 209 1.29 -4.61 0.30
C GLU A 209 0.14 -5.61 0.12
N GLY A 210 0.19 -6.47 -0.88
CA GLY A 210 -0.81 -7.49 -1.12
C GLY A 210 -0.59 -8.77 -0.32
N TRP A 211 -0.46 -9.88 -1.03
CA TRP A 211 -0.34 -11.20 -0.43
C TRP A 211 1.07 -11.52 0.07
N LEU A 212 1.17 -11.94 1.33
CA LEU A 212 2.41 -12.47 1.90
C LEU A 212 2.78 -13.80 1.20
N PRO A 213 4.03 -13.96 0.71
CA PRO A 213 4.46 -15.17 -0.01
C PRO A 213 4.67 -16.34 0.95
N THR A 214 3.58 -16.91 1.43
CA THR A 214 3.55 -18.12 2.28
C THR A 214 3.44 -19.38 1.42
N PRO A 215 3.78 -20.58 1.94
CA PRO A 215 3.57 -21.85 1.22
C PRO A 215 2.11 -22.05 0.75
N ARG A 216 1.13 -21.44 1.42
CA ARG A 216 -0.28 -21.55 1.03
C ARG A 216 -0.62 -20.82 -0.25
N ILE A 217 0.12 -19.76 -0.59
CA ILE A 217 -0.13 -18.95 -1.79
C ILE A 217 0.91 -19.21 -2.89
N LEU A 218 2.14 -19.58 -2.52
CA LEU A 218 3.18 -19.93 -3.49
C LEU A 218 2.75 -21.13 -4.34
N GLY A 219 2.91 -21.01 -5.65
CA GLY A 219 2.43 -22.02 -6.62
C GLY A 219 0.95 -21.91 -6.97
N ARG A 220 0.17 -21.02 -6.34
CA ARG A 220 -1.20 -20.73 -6.74
C ARG A 220 -1.25 -19.58 -7.74
N ARG A 221 -2.11 -19.75 -8.74
CA ARG A 221 -2.40 -18.67 -9.67
C ARG A 221 -3.43 -17.73 -9.04
N ILE A 222 -3.01 -16.50 -8.75
CA ILE A 222 -3.91 -15.42 -8.35
C ILE A 222 -4.59 -14.89 -9.61
N PRO A 223 -5.94 -14.81 -9.66
CA PRO A 223 -6.62 -14.45 -10.88
C PRO A 223 -6.48 -12.97 -11.21
N TYR A 224 -6.22 -12.68 -12.48
CA TYR A 224 -6.30 -11.32 -13.06
C TYR A 224 -7.71 -10.97 -13.55
N THR A 225 -8.59 -11.96 -13.62
CA THR A 225 -10.00 -11.84 -14.06
C THR A 225 -10.90 -12.53 -13.05
N LEU A 226 -12.18 -12.19 -13.05
CA LEU A 226 -13.15 -12.82 -12.16
C LEU A 226 -14.07 -13.77 -12.96
N PRO A 227 -14.49 -14.90 -12.36
CA PRO A 227 -15.31 -15.90 -13.05
C PRO A 227 -16.64 -15.31 -13.52
N GLY A 228 -16.95 -15.49 -14.79
CA GLY A 228 -18.21 -15.02 -15.38
C GLY A 228 -18.30 -13.52 -15.63
N LEU A 229 -17.28 -12.73 -15.33
CA LEU A 229 -17.23 -11.29 -15.61
C LEU A 229 -16.32 -11.00 -16.80
N LYS A 230 -16.90 -10.49 -17.88
CA LYS A 230 -16.17 -10.09 -19.10
C LYS A 230 -15.70 -8.65 -19.02
N ASP A 231 -14.62 -8.33 -19.77
CA ASP A 231 -14.02 -6.99 -19.90
C ASP A 231 -13.63 -6.33 -18.56
N PHE A 232 -13.34 -7.18 -17.57
CA PHE A 232 -12.84 -6.78 -16.26
C PHE A 232 -11.52 -7.46 -15.95
N TYR A 233 -10.55 -6.66 -15.51
CA TYR A 233 -9.22 -7.13 -15.14
C TYR A 233 -8.78 -6.51 -13.83
N MET A 234 -7.88 -7.19 -13.13
CA MET A 234 -7.22 -6.69 -11.93
C MET A 234 -5.71 -6.60 -12.19
N ALA A 235 -5.07 -5.59 -11.62
CA ALA A 235 -3.63 -5.43 -11.60
C ALA A 235 -3.19 -4.89 -10.22
N GLY A 236 -1.89 -4.75 -10.01
CA GLY A 236 -1.33 -4.33 -8.73
C GLY A 236 -0.86 -5.51 -7.88
N HIS A 237 -0.49 -5.23 -6.65
CA HIS A 237 0.10 -6.22 -5.74
C HIS A 237 -0.90 -7.28 -5.21
N TRP A 238 -2.20 -7.11 -5.46
CA TRP A 238 -3.22 -8.09 -5.07
C TRP A 238 -3.41 -9.23 -6.06
N VAL A 239 -2.76 -9.18 -7.23
CA VAL A 239 -2.75 -10.27 -8.23
C VAL A 239 -1.40 -10.96 -8.37
N VAL A 240 -0.42 -10.56 -7.56
CA VAL A 240 0.93 -11.15 -7.50
C VAL A 240 1.35 -11.27 -6.04
N ALA A 241 1.73 -12.45 -5.58
CA ALA A 241 2.29 -12.62 -4.24
C ALA A 241 3.69 -12.01 -4.16
N GLY A 242 4.03 -11.43 -3.00
CA GLY A 242 5.36 -10.85 -2.73
C GLY A 242 5.42 -9.33 -2.80
N GLY A 243 4.38 -8.67 -3.32
CA GLY A 243 4.26 -7.21 -3.29
C GLY A 243 5.36 -6.43 -4.02
N GLY A 244 5.45 -5.13 -3.72
CA GLY A 244 6.47 -4.23 -4.23
C GLY A 244 6.18 -3.60 -5.60
N LEU A 245 6.90 -2.54 -5.92
CA LEU A 245 6.76 -1.80 -7.18
C LEU A 245 7.00 -2.66 -8.44
N PRO A 246 8.03 -3.55 -8.49
CA PRO A 246 8.26 -4.38 -9.67
C PRO A 246 7.09 -5.32 -9.96
N SER A 247 6.55 -5.97 -8.93
CA SER A 247 5.41 -6.88 -9.06
C SER A 247 4.16 -6.15 -9.54
N ALA A 248 3.89 -4.96 -9.00
CA ALA A 248 2.78 -4.12 -9.42
C ALA A 248 2.92 -3.68 -10.89
N ALA A 249 4.11 -3.25 -11.32
CA ALA A 249 4.38 -2.84 -12.70
C ALA A 249 4.21 -4.01 -13.69
N ILE A 250 4.77 -5.18 -13.36
CA ILE A 250 4.64 -6.39 -14.17
C ILE A 250 3.18 -6.82 -14.30
N SER A 251 2.40 -6.73 -13.22
CA SER A 251 0.97 -7.06 -13.26
C SER A 251 0.18 -6.18 -14.22
N GLY A 252 0.50 -4.88 -14.29
CA GLY A 252 -0.08 -3.96 -15.26
C GLY A 252 0.23 -4.37 -16.70
N ARG A 253 1.48 -4.80 -16.97
CA ARG A 253 1.86 -5.35 -18.28
C ARG A 253 1.05 -6.59 -18.64
N TYR A 254 0.87 -7.52 -17.69
CA TYR A 254 0.06 -8.71 -17.93
C TYR A 254 -1.41 -8.38 -18.18
N ALA A 255 -1.99 -7.44 -17.44
CA ALA A 255 -3.36 -6.98 -17.68
C ALA A 255 -3.50 -6.43 -19.11
N ALA A 256 -2.55 -5.62 -19.59
CA ALA A 256 -2.54 -5.11 -20.96
C ALA A 256 -2.43 -6.24 -22.00
N GLN A 257 -1.59 -7.26 -21.75
CA GLN A 257 -1.48 -8.44 -22.62
C GLN A 257 -2.80 -9.23 -22.70
N PHE A 258 -3.46 -9.45 -21.56
CA PHE A 258 -4.77 -10.12 -21.53
C PHE A 258 -5.84 -9.33 -22.27
N ILE A 259 -5.85 -8.00 -22.15
CA ILE A 259 -6.78 -7.14 -22.88
C ILE A 259 -6.51 -7.23 -24.39
N CYS A 260 -5.27 -7.14 -24.83
CA CYS A 260 -4.91 -7.29 -26.25
C CYS A 260 -5.36 -8.65 -26.79
N ALA A 261 -5.05 -9.72 -26.06
CA ALA A 261 -5.44 -11.09 -26.47
C ALA A 261 -6.98 -11.25 -26.56
N SER A 262 -7.73 -10.70 -25.60
CA SER A 262 -9.20 -10.77 -25.60
C SER A 262 -9.85 -10.00 -26.76
N LYS A 263 -9.14 -9.00 -27.30
CA LYS A 263 -9.58 -8.20 -28.46
C LYS A 263 -8.97 -8.69 -29.80
N GLY A 264 -8.29 -9.85 -29.80
CA GLY A 264 -7.59 -10.36 -30.99
C GLY A 264 -6.43 -9.50 -31.48
N LYS A 265 -5.85 -8.66 -30.60
CA LYS A 265 -4.74 -7.76 -30.92
C LYS A 265 -3.41 -8.31 -30.41
N HIS A 266 -2.36 -8.13 -31.20
CA HIS A 266 -1.01 -8.43 -30.74
C HIS A 266 -0.54 -7.37 -29.74
N PHE A 267 0.03 -7.80 -28.60
CA PHE A 267 0.66 -6.89 -27.65
C PHE A 267 2.07 -6.53 -28.13
N ALA A 268 2.31 -5.27 -28.40
CA ALA A 268 3.63 -4.74 -28.71
C ALA A 268 4.09 -3.80 -27.60
N ALA A 269 5.25 -4.07 -26.99
CA ALA A 269 5.88 -3.12 -26.11
C ALA A 269 6.63 -2.08 -26.95
N SER A 270 6.37 -0.80 -26.76
CA SER A 270 7.25 0.24 -27.27
C SER A 270 8.60 0.08 -26.60
N LYS A 271 9.70 0.20 -27.35
CA LYS A 271 11.04 0.35 -26.75
C LYS A 271 11.03 1.57 -25.81
N PRO A 272 11.80 1.53 -24.71
CA PRO A 272 11.87 2.66 -23.78
C PRO A 272 12.37 3.93 -24.45
#